data_a6b5ebad6e88ff430e56140319a181e2
#
_entry.id   a6b5ebad6e88ff430e56140319a181e2
#
_cell.length_a   1.000
_cell.length_b   1.000
_cell.length_c   1.000
_cell.angle_alpha   90.00
_cell.angle_beta   90.00
_cell.angle_gamma   90.00
#
_symmetry.space_group_name_H-M   'P 1'
#
loop_
_entity.id
_entity.type
_entity.pdbx_description
1 polymer ?
#
loop_
_entity_poly.entity_id
_entity_poly.type
_entity_poly.pdbx_seq_one_letter_code
_entity_poly.pdbx_strand_id
1 'polypeptide(L)'
;MECSLIKLLEDEINAGKKLLQQLTKELRRLPEGHLELSVAKGKYLYPYAVSTKDGKTIRRYIPKKNLKLASQLAQKAYDLRMKKTLLKRGKALERALLALRDFDPSAVYDCESPERKKLIIPHIPTDEQFIEQWYEENHGAQNSFPMATSYTTIRGETVRSKSEKMIADTYYLAGVPYVYEPSIILANGRTRNPDFAVMNVRTRKTMYHEHFGMMDDDEYRQHAILKMREYNRSGFRTGDTMLYTYEGEGIPFDQEELDELIRAFLT
;
A
#
# COMPACT_ATOMS: atom_id res chain seq x y z
N MET A 1 10.13 2.37 8.31
CA MET A 1 9.85 0.93 8.57
C MET A 1 8.56 0.72 9.36
N GLU A 2 8.31 1.51 10.37
CA GLU A 2 7.12 1.41 11.26
C GLU A 2 5.79 1.70 10.55
N CYS A 3 5.74 2.67 9.67
CA CYS A 3 4.52 3.05 8.95
C CYS A 3 3.99 1.94 8.01
N SER A 4 4.85 1.15 7.41
CA SER A 4 4.46 -0.01 6.59
C SER A 4 3.79 -1.09 7.43
N LEU A 5 4.27 -1.33 8.67
CA LEU A 5 3.69 -2.32 9.58
C LEU A 5 2.32 -1.89 10.11
N ILE A 6 2.17 -0.62 10.49
CA ILE A 6 0.89 -0.05 10.95
C ILE A 6 -0.17 -0.21 9.85
N LYS A 7 0.14 0.17 8.61
CA LYS A 7 -0.78 0.02 7.48
C LYS A 7 -1.16 -1.44 7.23
N LEU A 8 -0.19 -2.36 7.28
CA LEU A 8 -0.47 -3.79 7.15
C LEU A 8 -1.40 -4.31 8.24
N LEU A 9 -1.22 -3.87 9.49
CA LEU A 9 -2.11 -4.24 10.59
C LEU A 9 -3.52 -3.68 10.40
N GLU A 10 -3.66 -2.45 9.95
CA GLU A 10 -4.94 -1.82 9.65
C GLU A 10 -5.68 -2.55 8.51
N ASP A 11 -4.98 -2.89 7.44
CA ASP A 11 -5.53 -3.63 6.31
C ASP A 11 -6.01 -5.02 6.74
N GLU A 12 -5.23 -5.74 7.55
CA GLU A 12 -5.60 -7.05 8.11
C GLU A 12 -6.82 -6.95 9.05
N ILE A 13 -6.89 -5.91 9.89
CA ILE A 13 -8.05 -5.65 10.76
C ILE A 13 -9.30 -5.41 9.91
N ASN A 14 -9.19 -4.58 8.87
CA ASN A 14 -10.30 -4.25 7.99
C ASN A 14 -10.78 -5.46 7.18
N ALA A 15 -9.86 -6.26 6.64
CA ALA A 15 -10.17 -7.52 5.97
C ALA A 15 -10.89 -8.50 6.91
N GLY A 16 -10.40 -8.63 8.14
CA GLY A 16 -11.03 -9.46 9.16
C GLY A 16 -12.45 -9.00 9.53
N LYS A 17 -12.67 -7.68 9.64
CA LYS A 17 -14.00 -7.10 9.89
C LYS A 17 -14.98 -7.37 8.74
N LYS A 18 -14.56 -7.22 7.49
CA LYS A 18 -15.37 -7.53 6.30
C LYS A 18 -15.81 -9.01 6.29
N LEU A 19 -14.86 -9.92 6.50
CA LEU A 19 -15.14 -11.36 6.54
C LEU A 19 -16.09 -11.71 7.71
N LEU A 20 -15.92 -11.09 8.88
CA LEU A 20 -16.79 -11.28 10.02
C LEU A 20 -18.25 -10.86 9.75
N GLN A 21 -18.44 -9.76 9.03
CA GLN A 21 -19.76 -9.29 8.60
C GLN A 21 -20.41 -10.28 7.62
N GLN A 22 -19.65 -10.80 6.66
CA GLN A 22 -20.12 -11.80 5.71
C GLN A 22 -20.54 -13.09 6.44
N LEU A 23 -19.66 -13.65 7.26
CA LEU A 23 -19.95 -14.86 8.04
C LEU A 23 -21.20 -14.70 8.94
N THR A 24 -21.39 -13.50 9.50
CA THR A 24 -22.56 -13.24 10.33
C THR A 24 -23.86 -13.25 9.52
N LYS A 25 -23.85 -12.78 8.27
CA LYS A 25 -24.99 -12.86 7.36
C LYS A 25 -25.27 -14.30 6.92
N GLU A 26 -24.23 -15.07 6.60
CA GLU A 26 -24.34 -16.47 6.17
C GLU A 26 -24.85 -17.37 7.30
N LEU A 27 -24.34 -17.21 8.51
CA LEU A 27 -24.78 -17.97 9.69
C LEU A 27 -26.28 -17.83 9.99
N ARG A 28 -26.91 -16.66 9.69
CA ARG A 28 -28.34 -16.44 9.86
C ARG A 28 -29.21 -17.28 8.91
N ARG A 29 -28.64 -17.74 7.79
CA ARG A 29 -29.32 -18.52 6.74
C ARG A 29 -29.18 -20.02 6.94
N LEU A 30 -28.31 -20.45 7.86
CA LEU A 30 -28.03 -21.85 8.11
C LEU A 30 -29.05 -22.46 9.09
N PRO A 31 -29.36 -23.78 8.98
CA PRO A 31 -30.35 -24.42 9.80
C PRO A 31 -29.96 -24.44 11.29
N GLU A 32 -30.95 -24.53 12.17
CA GLU A 32 -30.71 -24.67 13.61
C GLU A 32 -30.07 -26.03 13.95
N GLY A 33 -29.37 -26.07 15.10
CA GLY A 33 -28.70 -27.27 15.60
C GLY A 33 -27.25 -27.40 15.11
N HIS A 34 -26.72 -28.61 15.27
CA HIS A 34 -25.35 -28.95 14.87
C HIS A 34 -25.30 -30.37 14.27
N LEU A 35 -24.23 -30.66 13.55
CA LEU A 35 -23.97 -31.99 13.00
C LEU A 35 -23.23 -32.84 14.02
N GLU A 36 -23.75 -34.07 14.27
CA GLU A 36 -23.03 -35.12 14.95
C GLU A 36 -22.73 -36.25 13.95
N LEU A 37 -21.50 -36.72 13.92
CA LEU A 37 -21.09 -37.85 13.10
C LEU A 37 -20.85 -39.08 14.01
N SER A 38 -21.60 -40.13 13.79
CA SER A 38 -21.43 -41.40 14.48
C SER A 38 -20.76 -42.42 13.59
N VAL A 39 -19.75 -43.13 14.09
CA VAL A 39 -19.04 -44.20 13.37
C VAL A 39 -19.53 -45.53 13.80
N ALA A 40 -20.06 -46.33 12.87
CA ALA A 40 -20.43 -47.71 13.14
C ALA A 40 -19.47 -48.69 12.48
N LYS A 41 -19.12 -49.77 13.20
CA LYS A 41 -18.19 -50.83 12.73
C LYS A 41 -16.84 -50.31 12.21
N GLY A 42 -16.34 -49.18 12.73
CA GLY A 42 -15.07 -48.59 12.35
C GLY A 42 -14.99 -48.04 10.91
N LYS A 43 -16.05 -48.15 10.09
CA LYS A 43 -16.00 -47.85 8.65
C LYS A 43 -17.13 -46.97 8.13
N TYR A 44 -18.29 -46.98 8.77
CA TYR A 44 -19.45 -46.25 8.25
C TYR A 44 -19.77 -45.00 9.09
N LEU A 45 -19.85 -43.86 8.41
CA LEU A 45 -20.20 -42.57 8.98
C LEU A 45 -21.70 -42.29 8.83
N TYR A 46 -22.37 -42.11 9.95
CA TYR A 46 -23.80 -41.80 10.00
C TYR A 46 -23.99 -40.35 10.53
N PRO A 47 -24.50 -39.43 9.68
CA PRO A 47 -24.74 -38.06 10.10
C PRO A 47 -26.08 -37.93 10.83
N TYR A 48 -26.07 -37.17 11.94
CA TYR A 48 -27.26 -36.84 12.71
C TYR A 48 -27.33 -35.31 12.85
N ALA A 49 -28.54 -34.76 12.71
CA ALA A 49 -28.86 -33.41 13.12
C ALA A 49 -29.25 -33.43 14.59
N VAL A 50 -28.59 -32.60 15.38
CA VAL A 50 -28.87 -32.46 16.82
C VAL A 50 -29.33 -31.04 17.10
N SER A 51 -30.47 -30.89 17.70
CA SER A 51 -31.05 -29.59 18.10
C SER A 51 -31.67 -29.69 19.49
N THR A 52 -31.82 -28.57 20.18
CA THR A 52 -32.51 -28.49 21.48
C THR A 52 -33.83 -27.80 21.29
N LYS A 53 -34.92 -28.45 21.67
CA LYS A 53 -36.27 -27.89 21.63
C LYS A 53 -36.93 -28.16 22.99
N ASP A 54 -37.47 -27.11 23.63
CA ASP A 54 -38.14 -27.16 24.91
C ASP A 54 -37.28 -27.85 26.02
N GLY A 55 -35.97 -27.54 26.03
CA GLY A 55 -34.99 -28.12 26.97
C GLY A 55 -34.59 -29.58 26.68
N LYS A 56 -35.17 -30.22 25.68
CA LYS A 56 -34.86 -31.62 25.31
C LYS A 56 -33.97 -31.64 24.04
N THR A 57 -32.91 -32.47 24.11
CA THR A 57 -32.04 -32.71 22.94
C THR A 57 -32.71 -33.69 22.00
N ILE A 58 -32.92 -33.28 20.75
CA ILE A 58 -33.50 -34.10 19.70
C ILE A 58 -32.37 -34.48 18.74
N ARG A 59 -32.14 -35.76 18.54
CA ARG A 59 -31.15 -36.35 17.63
C ARG A 59 -31.88 -37.03 16.47
N ARG A 60 -31.67 -36.58 15.24
CA ARG A 60 -32.36 -37.10 14.05
C ARG A 60 -31.34 -37.57 12.99
N TYR A 61 -31.42 -38.78 12.54
CA TYR A 61 -30.60 -39.32 11.44
C TYR A 61 -30.83 -38.55 10.16
N ILE A 62 -29.76 -38.22 9.43
CA ILE A 62 -29.82 -37.55 8.12
C ILE A 62 -29.61 -38.61 7.03
N PRO A 63 -30.65 -38.95 6.24
CA PRO A 63 -30.55 -39.93 5.19
C PRO A 63 -29.71 -39.41 4.01
N LYS A 64 -29.17 -40.30 3.18
CA LYS A 64 -28.33 -39.96 2.00
C LYS A 64 -29.00 -38.97 1.05
N LYS A 65 -30.34 -39.04 0.88
CA LYS A 65 -31.10 -38.06 0.06
C LYS A 65 -31.09 -36.61 0.63
N ASN A 66 -30.69 -36.43 1.86
CA ASN A 66 -30.68 -35.10 2.54
C ASN A 66 -29.25 -34.70 2.98
N LEU A 67 -28.21 -35.11 2.31
CA LEU A 67 -26.81 -34.75 2.62
C LEU A 67 -26.56 -33.24 2.58
N LYS A 68 -27.40 -32.48 1.85
CA LYS A 68 -27.36 -31.01 1.88
C LYS A 68 -27.53 -30.44 3.30
N LEU A 69 -28.42 -31.02 4.12
CA LEU A 69 -28.58 -30.63 5.50
C LEU A 69 -27.31 -30.92 6.34
N ALA A 70 -26.68 -32.08 6.13
CA ALA A 70 -25.43 -32.41 6.82
C ALA A 70 -24.31 -31.42 6.46
N SER A 71 -24.19 -31.10 5.17
CA SER A 71 -23.23 -30.09 4.69
C SER A 71 -23.48 -28.69 5.30
N GLN A 72 -24.74 -28.27 5.36
CA GLN A 72 -25.09 -26.96 5.97
C GLN A 72 -24.78 -26.92 7.47
N LEU A 73 -25.04 -28.00 8.21
CA LEU A 73 -24.71 -28.06 9.64
C LEU A 73 -23.19 -28.14 9.90
N ALA A 74 -22.45 -28.83 9.01
CA ALA A 74 -20.98 -28.86 9.05
C ALA A 74 -20.41 -27.47 8.79
N GLN A 75 -20.93 -26.79 7.74
CA GLN A 75 -20.53 -25.42 7.40
C GLN A 75 -20.79 -24.48 8.57
N LYS A 76 -21.98 -24.56 9.21
CA LYS A 76 -22.30 -23.76 10.38
C LYS A 76 -21.27 -23.94 11.50
N ALA A 77 -20.89 -25.18 11.80
CA ALA A 77 -19.90 -25.47 12.83
C ALA A 77 -18.51 -24.91 12.50
N TYR A 78 -18.13 -24.94 11.22
CA TYR A 78 -16.91 -24.32 10.71
C TYR A 78 -16.97 -22.80 10.84
N ASP A 79 -18.05 -22.17 10.37
CA ASP A 79 -18.23 -20.71 10.37
C ASP A 79 -18.26 -20.13 11.79
N LEU A 80 -18.87 -20.83 12.75
CA LEU A 80 -18.86 -20.43 14.15
C LEU A 80 -17.45 -20.46 14.75
N ARG A 81 -16.63 -21.47 14.40
CA ARG A 81 -15.23 -21.54 14.82
C ARG A 81 -14.40 -20.44 14.15
N MET A 82 -14.60 -20.21 12.85
CA MET A 82 -13.96 -19.14 12.11
C MET A 82 -14.30 -17.77 12.72
N LYS A 83 -15.57 -17.50 12.99
CA LYS A 83 -16.03 -16.27 13.66
C LYS A 83 -15.34 -16.06 15.00
N LYS A 84 -15.25 -17.09 15.83
CA LYS A 84 -14.55 -17.02 17.12
C LYS A 84 -13.07 -16.70 16.97
N THR A 85 -12.42 -17.31 15.98
CA THR A 85 -11.00 -17.07 15.68
C THR A 85 -10.76 -15.65 15.18
N LEU A 86 -11.59 -15.15 14.24
CA LEU A 86 -11.49 -13.79 13.73
C LEU A 86 -11.68 -12.73 14.82
N LEU A 87 -12.63 -12.93 15.72
CA LEU A 87 -12.82 -12.03 16.86
C LEU A 87 -11.60 -11.96 17.79
N LYS A 88 -10.96 -13.13 18.05
CA LYS A 88 -9.73 -13.17 18.87
C LYS A 88 -8.56 -12.52 18.15
N ARG A 89 -8.39 -12.84 16.86
CA ARG A 89 -7.33 -12.25 16.00
C ARG A 89 -7.49 -10.73 15.92
N GLY A 90 -8.71 -10.23 15.64
CA GLY A 90 -8.99 -8.80 15.55
C GLY A 90 -8.59 -8.05 16.83
N LYS A 91 -8.99 -8.57 18.01
CA LYS A 91 -8.59 -7.98 19.29
C LYS A 91 -7.07 -7.98 19.53
N ALA A 92 -6.37 -9.02 19.09
CA ALA A 92 -4.91 -9.09 19.22
C ALA A 92 -4.23 -8.06 18.31
N LEU A 93 -4.68 -7.93 17.05
CA LEU A 93 -4.17 -6.95 16.10
C LEU A 93 -4.46 -5.51 16.55
N GLU A 94 -5.67 -5.23 17.05
CA GLU A 94 -6.02 -3.91 17.57
C GLU A 94 -5.15 -3.51 18.78
N ARG A 95 -4.84 -4.46 19.67
CA ARG A 95 -3.91 -4.21 20.80
C ARG A 95 -2.49 -3.95 20.30
N ALA A 96 -2.00 -4.72 19.33
CA ALA A 96 -0.68 -4.53 18.76
C ALA A 96 -0.57 -3.16 18.08
N LEU A 97 -1.59 -2.77 17.30
CA LEU A 97 -1.66 -1.48 16.65
C LEU A 97 -1.63 -0.32 17.66
N LEU A 98 -2.41 -0.43 18.74
CA LEU A 98 -2.42 0.57 19.80
C LEU A 98 -1.05 0.69 20.46
N ALA A 99 -0.43 -0.45 20.82
CA ALA A 99 0.89 -0.46 21.44
C ALA A 99 1.98 0.16 20.54
N LEU A 100 1.95 -0.08 19.24
CA LEU A 100 2.89 0.52 18.28
C LEU A 100 2.72 2.05 18.19
N ARG A 101 1.48 2.55 18.30
CA ARG A 101 1.21 3.99 18.30
C ARG A 101 1.58 4.66 19.62
N ASP A 102 1.30 4.00 20.75
CA ASP A 102 1.55 4.56 22.08
C ASP A 102 3.06 4.59 22.43
N PHE A 103 3.83 3.68 21.85
CA PHE A 103 5.28 3.55 22.10
C PHE A 103 6.12 3.87 20.87
N ASP A 104 5.70 4.85 20.06
CA ASP A 104 6.49 5.31 18.93
C ASP A 104 7.77 6.03 19.42
N PRO A 105 8.96 5.49 19.14
CA PRO A 105 10.21 6.10 19.58
C PRO A 105 10.47 7.49 18.98
N SER A 106 9.87 7.80 17.83
CA SER A 106 10.01 9.13 17.20
C SER A 106 9.32 10.22 18.02
N ALA A 107 8.20 9.88 18.66
CA ALA A 107 7.46 10.81 19.51
C ALA A 107 8.24 11.27 20.77
N VAL A 108 9.29 10.56 21.18
CA VAL A 108 10.09 10.91 22.36
C VAL A 108 10.72 12.28 22.20
N TYR A 109 11.30 12.58 21.03
CA TYR A 109 11.87 13.90 20.76
C TYR A 109 10.79 14.98 20.64
N ASP A 110 9.64 14.64 20.04
CA ASP A 110 8.55 15.60 19.85
C ASP A 110 7.91 16.07 21.15
N CYS A 111 7.93 15.22 22.18
CA CYS A 111 7.44 15.53 23.52
C CYS A 111 8.38 16.44 24.34
N GLU A 112 9.62 16.69 23.89
CA GLU A 112 10.56 17.55 24.61
C GLU A 112 10.22 19.05 24.42
N SER A 113 10.58 19.86 25.42
CA SER A 113 10.38 21.31 25.32
C SER A 113 11.26 21.94 24.23
N PRO A 114 10.87 23.08 23.63
CA PRO A 114 11.67 23.76 22.61
C PRO A 114 13.11 24.08 23.05
N GLU A 115 13.31 24.38 24.34
CA GLU A 115 14.63 24.68 24.91
C GLU A 115 15.49 23.42 24.99
N ARG A 116 14.90 22.25 25.35
CA ARG A 116 15.60 20.97 25.40
C ARG A 116 15.90 20.44 24.02
N LYS A 117 14.96 20.58 23.06
CA LYS A 117 15.17 20.18 21.65
C LYS A 117 16.44 20.82 21.05
N LYS A 118 16.78 22.04 21.44
CA LYS A 118 18.03 22.71 20.98
C LYS A 118 19.32 22.07 21.51
N LEU A 119 19.22 21.27 22.55
CA LEU A 119 20.36 20.62 23.21
C LEU A 119 20.46 19.12 22.90
N ILE A 120 19.45 18.56 22.25
CA ILE A 120 19.32 17.11 21.98
C ILE A 120 19.60 16.85 20.51
N ILE A 121 20.42 15.83 20.25
CA ILE A 121 20.55 15.24 18.92
C ILE A 121 19.66 13.99 18.92
N PRO A 122 18.55 13.97 18.18
CA PRO A 122 17.66 12.82 18.18
C PRO A 122 18.33 11.62 17.48
N HIS A 123 18.17 10.42 18.05
CA HIS A 123 18.63 9.18 17.41
C HIS A 123 17.79 8.81 16.19
N ILE A 124 16.53 9.24 16.16
CA ILE A 124 15.63 9.13 15.00
C ILE A 124 15.45 10.57 14.50
N PRO A 125 15.99 10.91 13.33
CA PRO A 125 15.82 12.26 12.77
C PRO A 125 14.34 12.63 12.64
N THR A 126 13.99 13.87 12.91
CA THR A 126 12.64 14.37 12.60
C THR A 126 12.42 14.36 11.08
N ASP A 127 11.17 14.51 10.65
CA ASP A 127 10.88 14.57 9.22
C ASP A 127 11.58 15.76 8.56
N GLU A 128 11.64 16.92 9.24
CA GLU A 128 12.35 18.09 8.73
C GLU A 128 13.85 17.82 8.57
N GLN A 129 14.50 17.23 9.58
CA GLN A 129 15.92 16.87 9.51
C GLN A 129 16.20 15.85 8.41
N PHE A 130 15.27 14.87 8.23
CA PHE A 130 15.40 13.87 7.19
C PHE A 130 15.20 14.48 5.79
N ILE A 131 14.25 15.40 5.63
CA ILE A 131 14.04 16.14 4.37
C ILE A 131 15.28 16.98 4.03
N GLU A 132 15.85 17.69 5.01
CA GLU A 132 17.05 18.50 4.83
C GLU A 132 18.23 17.63 4.39
N GLN A 133 18.49 16.52 5.09
CA GLN A 133 19.52 15.55 4.70
C GLN A 133 19.26 14.97 3.31
N TRP A 134 18.02 14.66 3.00
CA TRP A 134 17.67 14.12 1.67
C TRP A 134 17.98 15.12 0.54
N TYR A 135 17.74 16.42 0.73
CA TYR A 135 18.13 17.44 -0.24
C TYR A 135 19.65 17.62 -0.33
N GLU A 136 20.39 17.41 0.74
CA GLU A 136 21.86 17.40 0.71
C GLU A 136 22.43 16.20 -0.06
N GLU A 137 21.77 15.05 -0.01
CA GLU A 137 22.17 13.83 -0.72
C GLU A 137 21.68 13.76 -2.18
N ASN A 138 20.60 14.45 -2.50
CA ASN A 138 19.94 14.40 -3.81
C ASN A 138 19.99 15.78 -4.50
N HIS A 139 20.95 15.93 -5.39
CA HIS A 139 21.11 17.17 -6.16
C HIS A 139 20.33 17.12 -7.47
N GLY A 140 19.61 18.22 -7.77
CA GLY A 140 18.91 18.40 -9.03
C GLY A 140 19.77 19.05 -10.12
N ALA A 141 19.16 19.28 -11.29
CA ALA A 141 19.76 19.93 -12.45
C ALA A 141 21.08 19.28 -12.94
N GLN A 142 21.17 17.95 -12.82
CA GLN A 142 22.36 17.17 -13.21
C GLN A 142 22.40 16.81 -14.71
N ASN A 143 21.35 17.16 -15.46
CA ASN A 143 21.29 16.89 -16.88
C ASN A 143 22.05 17.98 -17.67
N SER A 144 23.11 17.61 -18.35
CA SER A 144 23.97 18.51 -19.12
C SER A 144 23.43 18.92 -20.50
N PHE A 145 22.30 18.36 -20.93
CA PHE A 145 21.73 18.74 -22.24
C PHE A 145 21.17 20.17 -22.20
N PRO A 146 21.45 20.99 -23.25
CA PRO A 146 20.90 22.35 -23.33
C PRO A 146 19.36 22.36 -23.29
N MET A 147 18.77 23.35 -22.64
CA MET A 147 17.33 23.59 -22.71
C MET A 147 16.98 24.39 -23.98
N ALA A 148 16.13 23.83 -24.83
CA ALA A 148 15.60 24.54 -26.00
C ALA A 148 14.45 25.48 -25.59
N THR A 149 13.65 25.09 -24.64
CA THR A 149 12.55 25.87 -24.00
C THR A 149 12.70 25.79 -22.48
N SER A 150 12.13 26.77 -21.79
CA SER A 150 12.19 26.78 -20.33
C SER A 150 10.91 27.33 -19.71
N TYR A 151 10.51 26.75 -18.60
CA TYR A 151 9.35 27.14 -17.81
C TYR A 151 9.78 27.29 -16.35
N THR A 152 9.29 28.33 -15.67
CA THR A 152 9.60 28.54 -14.26
C THR A 152 8.51 27.94 -13.39
N THR A 153 8.89 27.09 -12.43
CA THR A 153 8.00 26.46 -11.46
C THR A 153 7.62 27.43 -10.33
N ILE A 154 6.62 27.07 -9.50
CA ILE A 154 6.25 27.84 -8.31
C ILE A 154 7.44 27.96 -7.35
N ARG A 155 8.28 26.92 -7.23
CA ARG A 155 9.49 26.93 -6.38
C ARG A 155 10.64 27.79 -6.97
N GLY A 156 10.51 28.26 -8.22
CA GLY A 156 11.49 29.11 -8.91
C GLY A 156 12.53 28.36 -9.71
N GLU A 157 12.43 27.06 -9.89
CA GLU A 157 13.28 26.25 -10.75
C GLU A 157 12.92 26.43 -12.22
N THR A 158 13.88 26.17 -13.09
CA THR A 158 13.67 26.13 -14.53
C THR A 158 13.60 24.68 -15.01
N VAL A 159 12.53 24.33 -15.72
CA VAL A 159 12.28 23.00 -16.29
C VAL A 159 12.08 23.08 -17.82
N ARG A 160 12.19 21.96 -18.52
CA ARG A 160 12.25 21.91 -20.01
C ARG A 160 10.89 21.93 -20.67
N SER A 161 9.86 21.44 -20.03
CA SER A 161 8.51 21.31 -20.62
C SER A 161 7.42 21.89 -19.72
N LYS A 162 6.26 22.14 -20.33
CA LYS A 162 5.07 22.58 -19.61
C LYS A 162 4.56 21.49 -18.68
N SER A 163 4.62 20.22 -19.09
CA SER A 163 4.19 19.08 -18.30
C SER A 163 5.10 18.87 -17.09
N GLU A 164 6.42 18.98 -17.24
CA GLU A 164 7.36 18.98 -16.12
C GLU A 164 7.08 20.10 -15.12
N LYS A 165 6.74 21.31 -15.60
CA LYS A 165 6.32 22.40 -14.72
C LYS A 165 5.06 22.03 -13.93
N MET A 166 4.05 21.46 -14.57
CA MET A 166 2.82 21.03 -13.89
C MET A 166 3.10 19.96 -12.85
N ILE A 167 3.96 19.00 -13.15
CA ILE A 167 4.38 17.94 -12.23
C ILE A 167 5.11 18.53 -11.02
N ALA A 168 6.11 19.39 -11.25
CA ALA A 168 6.88 20.06 -10.21
C ALA A 168 5.99 20.89 -9.27
N ASP A 169 5.09 21.70 -9.87
CA ASP A 169 4.16 22.54 -9.13
C ASP A 169 3.18 21.70 -8.29
N THR A 170 2.75 20.55 -8.82
CA THR A 170 1.88 19.62 -8.08
C THR A 170 2.60 19.00 -6.89
N TYR A 171 3.84 18.53 -7.05
CA TYR A 171 4.64 18.04 -5.93
C TYR A 171 4.83 19.09 -4.86
N TYR A 172 5.16 20.33 -5.27
CA TYR A 172 5.33 21.44 -4.34
C TYR A 172 4.05 21.72 -3.55
N LEU A 173 2.90 21.81 -4.22
CA LEU A 173 1.62 22.09 -3.58
C LEU A 173 1.13 20.93 -2.70
N ALA A 174 1.47 19.68 -3.05
CA ALA A 174 1.19 18.50 -2.25
C ALA A 174 2.15 18.32 -1.05
N GLY A 175 3.18 19.17 -0.91
CA GLY A 175 4.18 19.04 0.15
C GLY A 175 5.11 17.83 -0.02
N VAL A 176 5.22 17.29 -1.23
CA VAL A 176 6.13 16.19 -1.57
C VAL A 176 7.52 16.75 -1.86
N PRO A 177 8.56 16.39 -1.09
CA PRO A 177 9.92 16.79 -1.41
C PRO A 177 10.35 16.21 -2.77
N TYR A 178 10.89 17.06 -3.64
CA TYR A 178 11.36 16.65 -4.95
C TYR A 178 12.61 17.39 -5.37
N VAL A 179 13.43 16.77 -6.23
CA VAL A 179 14.49 17.42 -7.02
C VAL A 179 14.27 17.13 -8.49
N TYR A 180 14.53 18.13 -9.32
CA TYR A 180 14.40 18.05 -10.76
C TYR A 180 15.70 17.59 -11.41
N GLU A 181 15.63 16.66 -12.37
CA GLU A 181 16.76 16.07 -13.10
C GLU A 181 17.89 15.58 -12.17
N PRO A 182 17.62 14.66 -11.23
CA PRO A 182 18.67 14.03 -10.45
C PRO A 182 19.55 13.14 -11.32
N SER A 183 20.70 12.72 -10.81
CA SER A 183 21.58 11.77 -11.50
C SER A 183 21.50 10.41 -10.81
N ILE A 184 21.25 9.34 -11.57
CA ILE A 184 21.30 7.96 -11.10
C ILE A 184 22.26 7.13 -11.93
N ILE A 185 22.89 6.13 -11.30
CA ILE A 185 23.79 5.19 -11.96
C ILE A 185 23.04 3.87 -12.17
N LEU A 186 22.96 3.43 -13.40
CA LEU A 186 22.34 2.16 -13.79
C LEU A 186 23.30 0.99 -13.55
N ALA A 187 22.76 -0.24 -13.51
CA ALA A 187 23.54 -1.46 -13.33
C ALA A 187 24.65 -1.68 -14.37
N ASN A 188 24.54 -1.07 -15.54
CA ASN A 188 25.55 -1.10 -16.60
C ASN A 188 26.60 0.02 -16.46
N GLY A 189 26.61 0.78 -15.37
CA GLY A 189 27.50 1.90 -15.11
C GLY A 189 27.17 3.20 -15.86
N ARG A 190 26.09 3.23 -16.65
CA ARG A 190 25.63 4.47 -17.32
C ARG A 190 24.87 5.36 -16.35
N THR A 191 25.08 6.67 -16.52
CA THR A 191 24.30 7.67 -15.82
C THR A 191 23.01 7.98 -16.58
N ARG A 192 21.91 8.16 -15.85
CA ARG A 192 20.63 8.64 -16.34
C ARG A 192 20.11 9.75 -15.43
N ASN A 193 19.36 10.64 -16.04
CA ASN A 193 18.67 11.71 -15.33
C ASN A 193 17.17 11.50 -15.50
N PRO A 194 16.47 10.86 -14.58
CA PRO A 194 15.01 10.89 -14.55
C PRO A 194 14.54 12.32 -14.32
N ASP A 195 13.32 12.64 -14.72
CA ASP A 195 12.80 14.01 -14.61
C ASP A 195 12.75 14.46 -13.15
N PHE A 196 12.37 13.57 -12.23
CA PHE A 196 12.31 13.89 -10.81
C PHE A 196 12.82 12.74 -9.94
N ALA A 197 13.45 13.08 -8.81
CA ALA A 197 13.45 12.25 -7.61
C ALA A 197 12.42 12.85 -6.66
N VAL A 198 11.64 12.01 -6.02
CA VAL A 198 10.58 12.36 -5.07
C VAL A 198 10.71 11.52 -3.80
N MET A 199 10.36 12.09 -2.66
CA MET A 199 10.46 11.37 -1.40
C MET A 199 9.09 11.17 -0.76
N ASN A 200 8.76 9.92 -0.44
CA ASN A 200 7.72 9.66 0.53
C ASN A 200 8.27 9.90 1.94
N VAL A 201 7.88 11.02 2.56
CA VAL A 201 8.36 11.43 3.90
C VAL A 201 8.02 10.38 4.94
N ARG A 202 6.81 9.84 4.89
CA ARG A 202 6.30 8.85 5.85
C ARG A 202 7.10 7.55 5.86
N THR A 203 7.50 7.04 4.69
CA THR A 203 8.26 5.79 4.56
C THR A 203 9.77 6.03 4.43
N ARG A 204 10.18 7.30 4.30
CA ARG A 204 11.56 7.75 4.05
C ARG A 204 12.17 7.08 2.82
N LYS A 205 11.36 6.87 1.79
CA LYS A 205 11.74 6.18 0.58
C LYS A 205 11.82 7.16 -0.58
N THR A 206 12.94 7.14 -1.30
CA THR A 206 13.11 7.87 -2.55
C THR A 206 12.52 7.05 -3.69
N MET A 207 11.74 7.70 -4.53
CA MET A 207 11.26 7.19 -5.81
C MET A 207 11.69 8.15 -6.92
N TYR A 208 11.74 7.66 -8.14
CA TYR A 208 12.02 8.48 -9.31
C TYR A 208 10.77 8.57 -10.17
N HIS A 209 10.58 9.70 -10.82
CA HIS A 209 9.47 9.89 -11.75
C HIS A 209 10.02 10.29 -13.11
N GLU A 210 9.52 9.64 -14.14
CA GLU A 210 9.81 9.92 -15.54
C GLU A 210 8.52 10.23 -16.29
N HIS A 211 8.50 11.33 -17.00
CA HIS A 211 7.37 11.75 -17.83
C HIS A 211 7.71 11.59 -19.31
N PHE A 212 6.87 10.87 -20.04
CA PHE A 212 7.03 10.65 -21.47
C PHE A 212 6.04 11.50 -22.27
N GLY A 213 6.53 12.62 -22.82
CA GLY A 213 5.72 13.69 -23.43
C GLY A 213 5.35 13.52 -24.90
N MET A 214 5.86 12.49 -25.62
CA MET A 214 5.66 12.35 -27.06
C MET A 214 5.38 10.88 -27.44
N MET A 215 4.45 10.23 -26.74
CA MET A 215 4.18 8.81 -26.94
C MET A 215 3.45 8.47 -28.24
N ASP A 216 3.00 9.46 -28.99
CA ASP A 216 2.48 9.35 -30.36
C ASP A 216 3.59 9.23 -31.42
N ASP A 217 4.80 9.75 -31.15
CA ASP A 217 5.97 9.59 -32.04
C ASP A 217 6.56 8.19 -31.92
N ASP A 218 6.66 7.47 -33.04
CA ASP A 218 7.09 6.07 -33.08
C ASP A 218 8.54 5.88 -32.63
N GLU A 219 9.45 6.76 -32.96
CA GLU A 219 10.86 6.68 -32.59
C GLU A 219 11.05 7.01 -31.13
N TYR A 220 10.40 8.07 -30.65
CA TYR A 220 10.40 8.45 -29.25
C TYR A 220 9.82 7.32 -28.36
N ARG A 221 8.69 6.73 -28.78
CA ARG A 221 8.06 5.63 -28.05
C ARG A 221 8.98 4.42 -27.93
N GLN A 222 9.71 4.07 -28.99
CA GLN A 222 10.71 2.99 -28.95
C GLN A 222 11.82 3.30 -27.94
N HIS A 223 12.33 4.53 -27.92
CA HIS A 223 13.34 4.98 -26.98
C HIS A 223 12.80 4.97 -25.53
N ALA A 224 11.57 5.42 -25.31
CA ALA A 224 10.91 5.37 -24.01
C ALA A 224 10.81 3.94 -23.45
N ILE A 225 10.40 2.97 -24.30
CA ILE A 225 10.33 1.55 -23.93
C ILE A 225 11.72 1.01 -23.58
N LEU A 226 12.76 1.37 -24.34
CA LEU A 226 14.14 0.96 -24.04
C LEU A 226 14.64 1.56 -22.73
N LYS A 227 14.35 2.84 -22.47
CA LYS A 227 14.67 3.54 -21.21
C LYS A 227 14.01 2.87 -20.02
N MET A 228 12.71 2.57 -20.09
CA MET A 228 11.99 1.83 -19.05
C MET A 228 12.60 0.43 -18.78
N ARG A 229 13.02 -0.28 -19.83
CA ARG A 229 13.71 -1.58 -19.68
C ARG A 229 15.07 -1.45 -19.03
N GLU A 230 15.84 -0.39 -19.32
CA GLU A 230 17.13 -0.12 -18.66
C GLU A 230 16.91 0.15 -17.16
N TYR A 231 15.94 0.96 -16.79
CA TYR A 231 15.56 1.19 -15.40
C TYR A 231 15.20 -0.12 -14.69
N ASN A 232 14.31 -0.90 -15.27
CA ASN A 232 13.89 -2.19 -14.68
C ASN A 232 15.07 -3.16 -14.47
N ARG A 233 15.97 -3.29 -15.46
CA ARG A 233 17.18 -4.13 -15.35
C ARG A 233 18.15 -3.64 -14.29
N SER A 234 18.09 -2.36 -13.95
CA SER A 234 18.91 -1.71 -12.93
C SER A 234 18.26 -1.72 -11.54
N GLY A 235 17.09 -2.38 -11.39
CA GLY A 235 16.41 -2.49 -10.10
C GLY A 235 15.39 -1.38 -9.83
N PHE A 236 15.24 -0.41 -10.74
CA PHE A 236 14.22 0.64 -10.63
C PHE A 236 12.89 0.10 -11.16
N ARG A 237 11.99 -0.29 -10.25
CA ARG A 237 10.74 -0.99 -10.59
C ARG A 237 9.54 -0.05 -10.51
N THR A 238 8.66 -0.14 -11.50
CA THR A 238 7.39 0.61 -11.52
C THR A 238 6.56 0.34 -10.28
N GLY A 239 6.07 1.39 -9.63
CA GLY A 239 5.25 1.30 -8.41
C GLY A 239 6.03 0.97 -7.13
N ASP A 240 7.34 0.84 -7.19
CA ASP A 240 8.22 0.62 -6.04
C ASP A 240 9.29 1.71 -5.92
N THR A 241 10.07 1.93 -6.96
CA THR A 241 11.15 2.92 -7.02
C THR A 241 11.02 3.84 -8.22
N MET A 242 10.06 3.58 -9.11
CA MET A 242 9.86 4.35 -10.34
C MET A 242 8.38 4.61 -10.58
N LEU A 243 8.06 5.85 -10.91
CA LEU A 243 6.74 6.30 -11.35
C LEU A 243 6.84 6.75 -12.81
N TYR A 244 5.78 6.58 -13.57
CA TYR A 244 5.70 7.01 -14.95
C TYR A 244 4.40 7.74 -15.20
N THR A 245 4.47 8.85 -15.97
CA THR A 245 3.31 9.52 -16.58
C THR A 245 3.56 9.70 -18.06
N TYR A 246 2.49 9.83 -18.83
CA TYR A 246 2.56 9.83 -20.29
C TYR A 246 1.65 10.91 -20.87
N GLU A 247 2.06 11.46 -22.02
CA GLU A 247 1.20 12.26 -22.88
C GLU A 247 1.54 12.04 -24.36
N GLY A 248 0.64 12.42 -25.26
CA GLY A 248 0.80 12.32 -26.70
C GLY A 248 -0.28 13.12 -27.42
N GLU A 249 -0.29 13.09 -28.75
CA GLU A 249 -1.29 13.78 -29.55
C GLU A 249 -2.71 13.28 -29.20
N GLY A 250 -3.60 14.19 -28.79
CA GLY A 250 -4.97 13.84 -28.37
C GLY A 250 -5.09 13.22 -26.97
N ILE A 251 -3.98 12.96 -26.27
CA ILE A 251 -3.92 12.43 -24.91
C ILE A 251 -3.03 13.38 -24.08
N PRO A 252 -3.58 14.50 -23.58
CA PRO A 252 -2.80 15.47 -22.81
C PRO A 252 -2.38 14.87 -21.45
N PHE A 253 -1.42 15.51 -20.81
CA PHE A 253 -1.04 15.21 -19.44
C PHE A 253 -2.26 15.22 -18.52
N ASP A 254 -2.42 14.13 -17.74
CA ASP A 254 -3.54 13.94 -16.81
C ASP A 254 -3.12 14.29 -15.38
N GLN A 255 -3.65 15.41 -14.88
CA GLN A 255 -3.40 15.86 -13.53
C GLN A 255 -4.00 14.92 -12.47
N GLU A 256 -5.15 14.30 -12.76
CA GLU A 256 -5.82 13.40 -11.82
C GLU A 256 -5.03 12.10 -11.63
N GLU A 257 -4.42 11.58 -12.71
CA GLU A 257 -3.49 10.45 -12.65
C GLU A 257 -2.30 10.75 -11.74
N LEU A 258 -1.69 11.94 -11.87
CA LEU A 258 -0.58 12.34 -10.99
C LEU A 258 -1.03 12.45 -9.53
N ASP A 259 -2.19 13.01 -9.26
CA ASP A 259 -2.74 13.13 -7.90
C ASP A 259 -3.01 11.74 -7.30
N GLU A 260 -3.45 10.77 -8.10
CA GLU A 260 -3.61 9.38 -7.67
C GLU A 260 -2.27 8.71 -7.36
N LEU A 261 -1.24 8.91 -8.18
CA LEU A 261 0.11 8.43 -7.92
C LEU A 261 0.68 9.00 -6.61
N ILE A 262 0.48 10.30 -6.37
CA ILE A 262 0.91 10.95 -5.11
C ILE A 262 0.22 10.28 -3.92
N ARG A 263 -1.11 10.14 -3.96
CA ARG A 263 -1.88 9.50 -2.87
C ARG A 263 -1.49 8.03 -2.65
N ALA A 264 -1.16 7.30 -3.71
CA ALA A 264 -0.84 5.89 -3.61
C ALA A 264 0.58 5.62 -3.11
N PHE A 265 1.54 6.46 -3.49
CA PHE A 265 2.96 6.15 -3.34
C PHE A 265 3.76 7.17 -2.52
N LEU A 266 3.29 8.41 -2.36
CA LEU A 266 4.10 9.49 -1.79
C LEU A 266 3.53 10.11 -0.50
N THR A 267 2.29 9.75 -0.12
CA THR A 267 1.63 10.26 1.11
C THR A 267 1.27 9.16 2.11
#